data_aa7fb74c88d03d1e6423b73132d84dda
#
_entry.id   aa7fb74c88d03d1e6423b73132d84dda
#
_cell.length_a   1.000
_cell.length_b   1.000
_cell.length_c   1.000
_cell.angle_alpha   90.00
_cell.angle_beta   90.00
_cell.angle_gamma   90.00
#
_symmetry.space_group_name_H-M   'P 1'
#
loop_
_entity.id
_entity.type
_entity.pdbx_description
1 polymer ?
#
loop_
_entity_poly.entity_id
_entity_poly.type
_entity_poly.pdbx_seq_one_letter_code
_entity_poly.pdbx_strand_id
1 'polypeptide(L)'
;MCCRWRSASFFFEVSEVAGDVMVVDRIDSERTLPPRARDYARDTVTLGWEDRTHVHGRRRTDGGVEFGLSLPRGTVVRGGDCLVLDGARLVVSVVERAEPAFVIEPQSAQEWARFAYHIGNRHQPMMVIDRGLVCPDVPGVEQLLRQLKVLYSRERLPFTPIGGPAGHHHG
;
A
#
# COMPACT_ATOMS: atom_id res chain seq x y z
N MET A 1 -59.46 32.82 2.03
CA MET A 1 -58.99 31.61 2.74
C MET A 1 -57.60 31.30 2.29
N CYS A 2 -56.60 31.71 3.10
CA CYS A 2 -55.17 31.50 2.82
C CYS A 2 -54.67 30.34 3.66
N CYS A 3 -54.26 29.24 3.03
CA CYS A 3 -53.52 28.19 3.71
C CYS A 3 -52.02 28.46 3.57
N ARG A 4 -51.41 28.81 4.69
CA ARG A 4 -49.95 28.93 4.85
C ARG A 4 -49.38 27.54 5.01
N TRP A 5 -48.53 27.10 4.07
CA TRP A 5 -47.66 25.97 4.24
C TRP A 5 -46.41 26.40 5.02
N ARG A 6 -46.20 25.82 6.21
CA ARG A 6 -44.95 25.94 6.96
C ARG A 6 -44.02 24.87 6.46
N SER A 7 -42.92 25.28 5.81
CA SER A 7 -41.75 24.43 5.55
C SER A 7 -41.05 24.15 6.88
N ALA A 8 -41.06 22.89 7.29
CA ALA A 8 -40.19 22.43 8.36
C ALA A 8 -38.84 22.08 7.72
N SER A 9 -37.87 22.97 7.86
CA SER A 9 -36.45 22.67 7.55
C SER A 9 -35.92 21.76 8.64
N PHE A 10 -35.77 20.49 8.32
CA PHE A 10 -34.97 19.57 9.12
C PHE A 10 -33.50 19.91 8.86
N PHE A 11 -32.91 20.72 9.72
CA PHE A 11 -31.46 20.81 9.85
C PHE A 11 -30.98 19.50 10.46
N PHE A 12 -30.36 18.66 9.63
CA PHE A 12 -29.53 17.57 10.09
C PHE A 12 -28.25 18.22 10.61
N GLU A 13 -28.18 18.40 11.90
CA GLU A 13 -26.98 18.80 12.63
C GLU A 13 -26.04 17.62 12.56
N VAL A 14 -25.09 17.64 11.58
CA VAL A 14 -23.96 16.73 11.54
C VAL A 14 -23.07 17.12 12.71
N SER A 15 -23.30 16.46 13.83
CA SER A 15 -22.39 16.52 14.96
C SER A 15 -21.05 15.92 14.50
N GLU A 16 -20.11 16.80 14.18
CA GLU A 16 -18.72 16.50 13.91
C GLU A 16 -18.08 16.06 15.24
N VAL A 17 -18.26 14.78 15.57
CA VAL A 17 -17.48 14.15 16.62
C VAL A 17 -16.06 14.07 16.09
N ALA A 18 -15.20 14.98 16.52
CA ALA A 18 -13.76 14.87 16.38
C ALA A 18 -13.31 13.65 17.23
N GLY A 19 -13.55 12.47 16.70
CA GLY A 19 -13.05 11.21 17.25
C GLY A 19 -11.54 11.22 17.13
N ASP A 20 -10.87 10.99 18.22
CA ASP A 20 -9.41 10.82 18.28
C ASP A 20 -9.03 9.75 17.26
N VAL A 21 -8.27 10.12 16.22
CA VAL A 21 -7.89 9.19 15.13
C VAL A 21 -7.00 8.11 15.72
N MET A 22 -7.47 6.88 15.74
CA MET A 22 -6.68 5.72 16.17
C MET A 22 -5.40 5.64 15.35
N VAL A 23 -4.24 5.66 16.00
CA VAL A 23 -2.94 5.61 15.33
C VAL A 23 -2.28 4.26 15.59
N VAL A 24 -1.84 3.62 14.51
CA VAL A 24 -1.05 2.38 14.53
C VAL A 24 0.42 2.75 14.33
N ASP A 25 1.24 2.40 15.30
CA ASP A 25 2.68 2.71 15.36
C ASP A 25 3.58 1.47 15.19
N ARG A 26 2.98 0.29 15.09
CA ARG A 26 3.69 -0.98 14.87
C ARG A 26 2.89 -1.96 14.02
N ILE A 27 3.62 -2.89 13.43
CA ILE A 27 3.07 -4.02 12.69
C ILE A 27 3.17 -5.27 13.58
N ASP A 28 2.12 -6.04 13.62
CA ASP A 28 2.07 -7.37 14.19
C ASP A 28 1.88 -8.42 13.09
N SER A 29 1.93 -9.69 13.42
CA SER A 29 1.51 -10.82 12.59
C SER A 29 0.48 -11.62 13.37
N GLU A 30 -0.23 -12.54 12.72
CA GLU A 30 -1.15 -13.42 13.44
C GLU A 30 -0.49 -14.16 14.61
N ARG A 31 0.82 -14.44 14.50
CA ARG A 31 1.59 -15.14 15.54
C ARG A 31 2.02 -14.21 16.68
N THR A 32 2.18 -12.94 16.41
CA THR A 32 2.68 -11.94 17.39
C THR A 32 1.58 -11.05 17.93
N LEU A 33 0.31 -11.28 17.55
CA LEU A 33 -0.83 -10.54 18.06
C LEU A 33 -0.83 -10.52 19.59
N PRO A 34 -0.98 -9.34 20.21
CA PRO A 34 -1.08 -9.24 21.66
C PRO A 34 -2.31 -10.02 22.18
N PRO A 35 -2.22 -10.66 23.36
CA PRO A 35 -3.32 -11.47 23.89
C PRO A 35 -4.69 -10.78 23.87
N ARG A 36 -4.73 -9.47 24.17
CA ARG A 36 -5.96 -8.67 24.16
C ARG A 36 -6.63 -8.56 22.79
N ALA A 37 -5.85 -8.65 21.71
CA ALA A 37 -6.36 -8.49 20.35
C ALA A 37 -6.86 -9.81 19.71
N ARG A 38 -6.68 -10.95 20.37
CA ARG A 38 -7.10 -12.25 19.84
C ARG A 38 -8.61 -12.35 19.63
N ASP A 39 -9.38 -11.70 20.51
CA ASP A 39 -10.86 -11.69 20.47
C ASP A 39 -11.42 -10.45 19.77
N TYR A 40 -10.57 -9.63 19.12
CA TYR A 40 -11.03 -8.48 18.36
C TYR A 40 -11.70 -8.92 17.05
N ALA A 41 -12.64 -8.10 16.58
CA ALA A 41 -13.20 -8.26 15.25
C ALA A 41 -12.10 -8.21 14.18
N ARG A 42 -12.38 -8.75 13.00
CA ARG A 42 -11.42 -8.83 11.90
C ARG A 42 -11.93 -8.00 10.72
N ASP A 43 -11.00 -7.30 10.09
CA ASP A 43 -11.23 -6.55 8.85
C ASP A 43 -9.96 -6.63 7.99
N THR A 44 -10.02 -6.05 6.80
CA THR A 44 -8.88 -5.96 5.89
C THR A 44 -8.64 -4.51 5.48
N VAL A 45 -7.42 -4.25 4.98
CA VAL A 45 -7.10 -3.03 4.26
C VAL A 45 -6.33 -3.40 3.00
N THR A 46 -6.91 -3.08 1.85
CA THR A 46 -6.30 -3.35 0.54
C THR A 46 -5.46 -2.16 0.09
N LEU A 47 -4.13 -2.33 0.13
CA LEU A 47 -3.16 -1.27 -0.15
C LEU A 47 -2.37 -1.54 -1.43
N GLY A 48 -2.18 -0.50 -2.26
CA GLY A 48 -1.21 -0.49 -3.34
C GLY A 48 0.23 -0.40 -2.83
N TRP A 49 1.19 -0.59 -3.72
CA TRP A 49 2.60 -0.61 -3.35
C TRP A 49 3.09 0.74 -2.78
N GLU A 50 2.63 1.86 -3.32
CA GLU A 50 2.97 3.19 -2.81
C GLU A 50 2.43 3.38 -1.40
N ASP A 51 1.17 3.02 -1.16
CA ASP A 51 0.54 3.11 0.16
C ASP A 51 1.23 2.25 1.21
N ARG A 52 1.77 1.09 0.81
CA ARG A 52 2.50 0.17 1.70
C ARG A 52 3.90 0.65 2.06
N THR A 53 4.48 1.53 1.25
CA THR A 53 5.78 2.17 1.51
C THR A 53 5.64 3.51 2.22
N HIS A 54 4.47 4.15 2.15
CA HIS A 54 4.16 5.38 2.87
C HIS A 54 3.66 5.06 4.29
N VAL A 55 4.59 5.07 5.23
CA VAL A 55 4.37 4.64 6.62
C VAL A 55 3.67 5.66 7.51
N HIS A 56 3.34 6.84 7.00
CA HIS A 56 2.59 7.88 7.69
C HIS A 56 1.37 8.31 6.89
N GLY A 57 0.27 8.58 7.58
CA GLY A 57 -0.94 9.11 6.96
C GLY A 57 -2.21 8.37 7.35
N ARG A 58 -3.33 8.89 6.88
CA ARG A 58 -4.66 8.29 7.13
C ARG A 58 -4.91 7.14 6.17
N ARG A 59 -5.58 6.13 6.67
CA ARG A 59 -6.05 4.96 5.91
C ARG A 59 -7.49 4.66 6.32
N ARG A 60 -8.15 3.86 5.49
CA ARG A 60 -9.49 3.34 5.78
C ARG A 60 -9.49 1.84 5.51
N THR A 61 -10.04 1.06 6.41
CA THR A 61 -10.22 -0.38 6.21
C THR A 61 -11.24 -0.63 5.09
N ASP A 62 -11.25 -1.84 4.56
CA ASP A 62 -12.24 -2.24 3.54
C ASP A 62 -13.67 -2.22 4.14
N GLY A 63 -13.82 -2.42 5.45
CA GLY A 63 -15.06 -2.25 6.21
C GLY A 63 -15.40 -0.79 6.58
N GLY A 64 -14.55 0.19 6.23
CA GLY A 64 -14.84 1.62 6.34
C GLY A 64 -14.33 2.31 7.60
N VAL A 65 -13.58 1.65 8.48
CA VAL A 65 -13.00 2.24 9.70
C VAL A 65 -11.77 3.08 9.35
N GLU A 66 -11.74 4.35 9.77
CA GLU A 66 -10.61 5.25 9.56
C GLU A 66 -9.55 5.11 10.67
N PHE A 67 -8.28 5.13 10.28
CA PHE A 67 -7.15 5.08 11.19
C PHE A 67 -5.92 5.79 10.61
N GLY A 68 -4.97 6.13 11.47
CA GLY A 68 -3.68 6.66 11.09
C GLY A 68 -2.59 5.60 11.11
N LEU A 69 -1.62 5.69 10.21
CA LEU A 69 -0.35 4.97 10.30
C LEU A 69 0.75 5.94 10.75
N SER A 70 1.61 5.50 11.65
CA SER A 70 2.81 6.22 12.09
C SER A 70 3.93 5.22 12.40
N LEU A 71 4.38 4.51 11.38
CA LEU A 71 5.40 3.46 11.49
C LEU A 71 6.82 4.04 11.32
N PRO A 72 7.86 3.35 11.81
CA PRO A 72 9.25 3.76 11.61
C PRO A 72 9.58 3.93 10.11
N ARG A 73 10.42 4.92 9.80
CA ARG A 73 10.89 5.15 8.42
C ARG A 73 11.60 3.91 7.88
N GLY A 74 11.34 3.60 6.62
CA GLY A 74 11.91 2.42 5.96
C GLY A 74 11.11 1.12 6.19
N THR A 75 10.06 1.15 7.00
CA THR A 75 9.12 0.04 7.10
C THR A 75 8.37 -0.12 5.78
N VAL A 76 8.16 -1.34 5.35
CA VAL A 76 7.27 -1.69 4.23
C VAL A 76 6.20 -2.62 4.78
N VAL A 77 4.96 -2.18 4.68
CA VAL A 77 3.80 -3.00 5.08
C VAL A 77 3.58 -4.09 4.03
N ARG A 78 3.40 -5.33 4.46
CA ARG A 78 3.30 -6.51 3.57
C ARG A 78 1.95 -7.21 3.70
N GLY A 79 1.60 -7.99 2.70
CA GLY A 79 0.44 -8.87 2.78
C GLY A 79 0.55 -9.83 3.96
N GLY A 80 -0.53 -9.94 4.74
CA GLY A 80 -0.57 -10.73 5.96
C GLY A 80 -0.12 -10.03 7.23
N ASP A 81 0.43 -8.81 7.13
CA ASP A 81 0.67 -7.98 8.30
C ASP A 81 -0.64 -7.63 9.00
N CYS A 82 -0.60 -7.52 10.32
CA CYS A 82 -1.73 -7.20 11.15
C CYS A 82 -1.54 -5.83 11.83
N LEU A 83 -2.54 -4.98 11.71
CA LEU A 83 -2.62 -3.67 12.34
C LEU A 83 -3.68 -3.73 13.45
N VAL A 84 -3.31 -3.43 14.69
CA VAL A 84 -4.22 -3.51 15.84
C VAL A 84 -4.79 -2.13 16.14
N LEU A 85 -6.10 -1.98 16.01
CA LEU A 85 -6.85 -0.77 16.34
C LEU A 85 -7.57 -1.00 17.67
N ASP A 86 -6.88 -0.73 18.77
CA ASP A 86 -7.41 -0.99 20.12
C ASP A 86 -8.72 -0.24 20.40
N GLY A 87 -8.83 1.02 19.98
CA GLY A 87 -10.03 1.84 20.17
C GLY A 87 -11.29 1.29 19.48
N ALA A 88 -11.13 0.61 18.35
CA ALA A 88 -12.23 -0.05 17.63
C ALA A 88 -12.35 -1.55 17.98
N ARG A 89 -11.45 -2.11 18.81
CA ARG A 89 -11.33 -3.55 19.04
C ARG A 89 -11.28 -4.34 17.73
N LEU A 90 -10.40 -3.92 16.82
CA LEU A 90 -10.32 -4.44 15.46
C LEU A 90 -8.87 -4.83 15.13
N VAL A 91 -8.70 -6.00 14.51
CA VAL A 91 -7.44 -6.40 13.86
C VAL A 91 -7.65 -6.31 12.37
N VAL A 92 -6.82 -5.51 11.71
CA VAL A 92 -6.90 -5.27 10.27
C VAL A 92 -5.76 -5.99 9.59
N SER A 93 -6.07 -6.96 8.74
CA SER A 93 -5.09 -7.67 7.94
C SER A 93 -4.81 -6.94 6.63
N VAL A 94 -3.55 -6.79 6.30
CA VAL A 94 -3.13 -6.11 5.07
C VAL A 94 -3.27 -7.04 3.88
N VAL A 95 -3.91 -6.55 2.82
CA VAL A 95 -4.03 -7.22 1.52
C VAL A 95 -3.27 -6.40 0.49
N GLU A 96 -2.38 -7.05 -0.25
CA GLU A 96 -1.64 -6.40 -1.32
C GLU A 96 -2.50 -6.30 -2.57
N ARG A 97 -2.71 -5.07 -3.06
CA ARG A 97 -3.44 -4.83 -4.30
C ARG A 97 -2.63 -5.32 -5.50
N ALA A 98 -3.27 -6.08 -6.39
CA ALA A 98 -2.69 -6.36 -7.70
C ALA A 98 -2.80 -5.12 -8.60
N GLU A 99 -1.66 -4.58 -9.02
CA GLU A 99 -1.56 -3.35 -9.80
C GLU A 99 -0.96 -3.62 -11.18
N PRO A 100 -1.24 -2.75 -12.19
CA PRO A 100 -0.63 -2.90 -13.50
C PRO A 100 0.90 -2.84 -13.41
N ALA A 101 1.57 -3.77 -14.07
CA ALA A 101 3.02 -3.85 -14.08
C ALA A 101 3.54 -4.43 -15.40
N PHE A 102 4.80 -4.13 -15.69
CA PHE A 102 5.57 -4.75 -16.77
C PHE A 102 6.40 -5.89 -16.19
N VAL A 103 6.26 -7.07 -16.77
CA VAL A 103 7.06 -8.25 -16.44
C VAL A 103 8.07 -8.50 -17.54
N ILE A 104 9.33 -8.59 -17.16
CA ILE A 104 10.49 -8.78 -18.04
C ILE A 104 11.06 -10.13 -17.70
N GLU A 105 11.25 -11.02 -18.68
CA GLU A 105 11.80 -12.37 -18.49
C GLU A 105 13.17 -12.48 -19.17
N PRO A 106 14.27 -12.12 -18.47
CA PRO A 106 15.61 -12.22 -19.05
C PRO A 106 15.99 -13.68 -19.33
N GLN A 107 16.59 -13.92 -20.49
CA GLN A 107 16.93 -15.26 -20.96
C GLN A 107 18.35 -15.70 -20.57
N SER A 108 19.16 -14.81 -19.98
CA SER A 108 20.52 -15.06 -19.57
C SER A 108 20.92 -14.23 -18.36
N ALA A 109 21.95 -14.68 -17.63
CA ALA A 109 22.52 -13.90 -16.53
C ALA A 109 23.01 -12.52 -16.98
N GLN A 110 23.50 -12.39 -18.21
CA GLN A 110 23.92 -11.12 -18.78
C GLN A 110 22.74 -10.17 -18.99
N GLU A 111 21.61 -10.67 -19.46
CA GLU A 111 20.39 -9.86 -19.59
C GLU A 111 19.83 -9.44 -18.23
N TRP A 112 19.83 -10.32 -17.24
CA TRP A 112 19.47 -10.00 -15.87
C TRP A 112 20.29 -8.81 -15.35
N ALA A 113 21.59 -8.90 -15.45
CA ALA A 113 22.49 -7.84 -14.98
C ALA A 113 22.27 -6.53 -15.76
N ARG A 114 22.16 -6.61 -17.08
CA ARG A 114 21.97 -5.45 -17.95
C ARG A 114 20.65 -4.72 -17.66
N PHE A 115 19.54 -5.45 -17.58
CA PHE A 115 18.23 -4.85 -17.37
C PHE A 115 18.12 -4.28 -15.96
N ALA A 116 18.54 -5.01 -14.94
CA ALA A 116 18.54 -4.53 -13.56
C ALA A 116 19.39 -3.27 -13.41
N TYR A 117 20.58 -3.22 -14.02
CA TYR A 117 21.45 -2.06 -14.03
C TYR A 117 20.77 -0.82 -14.64
N HIS A 118 20.21 -0.97 -15.84
CA HIS A 118 19.59 0.18 -16.53
C HIS A 118 18.33 0.67 -15.85
N ILE A 119 17.50 -0.23 -15.32
CA ILE A 119 16.27 0.13 -14.57
C ILE A 119 16.67 0.86 -13.28
N GLY A 120 17.57 0.29 -12.50
CA GLY A 120 18.04 0.87 -11.24
C GLY A 120 18.75 2.21 -11.43
N ASN A 121 19.56 2.35 -12.48
CA ASN A 121 20.26 3.60 -12.80
C ASN A 121 19.30 4.74 -13.22
N ARG A 122 18.06 4.43 -13.56
CA ARG A 122 17.00 5.42 -13.81
C ARG A 122 16.11 5.63 -12.57
N HIS A 123 16.52 5.10 -11.42
CA HIS A 123 15.78 5.16 -10.15
C HIS A 123 14.34 4.66 -10.25
N GLN A 124 14.08 3.74 -11.18
CA GLN A 124 12.77 3.14 -11.32
C GLN A 124 12.57 2.03 -10.28
N PRO A 125 11.40 1.98 -9.63
CA PRO A 125 11.07 0.88 -8.73
C PRO A 125 11.11 -0.45 -9.48
N MET A 126 11.69 -1.47 -8.85
CA MET A 126 11.81 -2.79 -9.45
C MET A 126 11.62 -3.87 -8.37
N MET A 127 10.93 -4.93 -8.73
CA MET A 127 10.81 -6.16 -7.93
C MET A 127 11.45 -7.31 -8.71
N VAL A 128 12.06 -8.24 -7.99
CA VAL A 128 12.58 -9.49 -8.55
C VAL A 128 11.63 -10.63 -8.20
N ILE A 129 11.28 -11.42 -9.17
CA ILE A 129 10.53 -12.68 -9.03
C ILE A 129 11.31 -13.81 -9.67
N ASP A 130 10.94 -15.07 -9.42
CA ASP A 130 11.70 -16.23 -9.91
C ASP A 130 11.90 -16.22 -11.44
N ARG A 131 10.89 -15.77 -12.19
CA ARG A 131 10.93 -15.74 -13.66
C ARG A 131 11.47 -14.43 -14.24
N GLY A 132 11.68 -13.37 -13.44
CA GLY A 132 12.11 -12.11 -14.04
C GLY A 132 12.11 -10.88 -13.13
N LEU A 133 12.13 -9.74 -13.81
CA LEU A 133 12.05 -8.42 -13.21
C LEU A 133 10.67 -7.83 -13.42
N VAL A 134 10.14 -7.14 -12.45
CA VAL A 134 8.84 -6.46 -12.51
C VAL A 134 9.03 -4.99 -12.24
N CYS A 135 8.45 -4.15 -13.09
CA CYS A 135 8.37 -2.71 -12.90
C CYS A 135 6.89 -2.28 -12.85
N PRO A 136 6.49 -1.35 -11.99
CA PRO A 136 5.13 -0.85 -12.00
C PRO A 136 4.85 -0.08 -13.30
N ASP A 137 3.58 -0.10 -13.75
CA ASP A 137 3.16 0.70 -14.92
C ASP A 137 2.96 2.16 -14.50
N VAL A 138 4.09 2.86 -14.37
CA VAL A 138 4.14 4.29 -14.05
C VAL A 138 4.79 5.09 -15.19
N PRO A 139 4.56 6.41 -15.27
CA PRO A 139 5.10 7.23 -16.35
C PRO A 139 6.61 7.06 -16.53
N GLY A 140 7.01 6.85 -17.78
CA GLY A 140 8.42 6.73 -18.18
C GLY A 140 8.99 5.31 -18.18
N VAL A 141 8.41 4.37 -17.44
CA VAL A 141 8.92 2.98 -17.38
C VAL A 141 8.78 2.29 -18.75
N GLU A 142 7.62 2.35 -19.39
CA GLU A 142 7.45 1.72 -20.70
C GLU A 142 8.40 2.30 -21.75
N GLN A 143 8.58 3.62 -21.75
CA GLN A 143 9.53 4.28 -22.66
C GLN A 143 10.96 3.77 -22.43
N LEU A 144 11.38 3.61 -21.18
CA LEU A 144 12.68 3.03 -20.83
C LEU A 144 12.83 1.62 -21.39
N LEU A 145 11.85 0.74 -21.17
CA LEU A 145 11.89 -0.64 -21.65
C LEU A 145 11.99 -0.71 -23.17
N ARG A 146 11.25 0.12 -23.89
CA ARG A 146 11.34 0.24 -25.35
C ARG A 146 12.72 0.74 -25.81
N GLN A 147 13.30 1.75 -25.15
CA GLN A 147 14.66 2.23 -25.44
C GLN A 147 15.73 1.15 -25.24
N LEU A 148 15.57 0.32 -24.23
CA LEU A 148 16.46 -0.81 -23.94
C LEU A 148 16.21 -2.01 -24.87
N LYS A 149 15.17 -1.96 -25.71
CA LYS A 149 14.71 -3.07 -26.58
C LYS A 149 14.41 -4.35 -25.78
N VAL A 150 13.84 -4.16 -24.58
CA VAL A 150 13.45 -5.25 -23.70
C VAL A 150 12.07 -5.75 -24.10
N LEU A 151 11.91 -7.06 -24.20
CA LEU A 151 10.59 -7.68 -24.32
C LEU A 151 9.92 -7.73 -22.94
N TYR A 152 8.68 -7.36 -22.87
CA TYR A 152 7.90 -7.37 -21.62
C TYR A 152 6.45 -7.75 -21.89
N SER A 153 5.81 -8.33 -20.90
CA SER A 153 4.36 -8.49 -20.83
C SER A 153 3.74 -7.45 -19.88
N ARG A 154 2.44 -7.17 -20.03
CA ARG A 154 1.66 -6.37 -19.08
C ARG A 154 0.81 -7.32 -18.24
N GLU A 155 0.96 -7.23 -16.93
CA GLU A 155 0.23 -8.08 -15.99
C GLU A 155 -0.31 -7.25 -14.82
N ARG A 156 -1.18 -7.87 -14.03
CA ARG A 156 -1.61 -7.32 -12.74
C ARG A 156 -1.15 -8.26 -11.65
N LEU A 157 -0.28 -7.77 -10.78
CA LEU A 157 0.25 -8.54 -9.67
C LEU A 157 0.58 -7.62 -8.49
N PRO A 158 0.65 -8.15 -7.26
CA PRO A 158 1.18 -7.41 -6.13
C PRO A 158 2.63 -7.01 -6.42
N PHE A 159 2.98 -5.78 -6.12
CA PHE A 159 4.31 -5.24 -6.37
C PHE A 159 4.96 -4.76 -5.07
N THR A 160 6.17 -5.22 -4.78
CA THR A 160 6.98 -4.74 -3.66
C THR A 160 8.39 -4.48 -4.16
N PRO A 161 8.83 -3.22 -4.26
CA PRO A 161 10.14 -2.89 -4.80
C PRO A 161 11.26 -3.43 -3.93
N ILE A 162 12.35 -3.90 -4.58
CA ILE A 162 13.61 -4.14 -3.90
C ILE A 162 14.22 -2.80 -3.47
N GLY A 163 14.75 -2.75 -2.25
CA GLY A 163 15.27 -1.49 -1.72
C GLY A 163 14.15 -0.49 -1.52
N GLY A 164 13.18 -0.81 -0.65
CA GLY A 164 12.33 0.22 -0.05
C GLY A 164 13.22 1.35 0.45
N PRO A 165 12.70 2.53 0.86
CA PRO A 165 13.51 3.72 1.14
C PRO A 165 14.57 3.43 2.21
N ALA A 166 15.58 2.67 1.82
CA ALA A 166 16.82 2.54 2.55
C ALA A 166 17.42 3.94 2.54
N GLY A 167 17.40 4.59 3.69
CA GLY A 167 18.07 5.86 3.85
C GLY A 167 19.45 5.73 3.24
N HIS A 168 19.76 6.60 2.29
CA HIS A 168 21.11 6.73 1.78
C HIS A 168 21.98 7.13 2.97
N HIS A 169 22.63 6.16 3.59
CA HIS A 169 23.77 6.42 4.43
C HIS A 169 24.90 6.87 3.48
N HIS A 170 25.00 8.17 3.29
CA HIS A 170 26.23 8.78 2.84
C HIS A 170 27.22 8.68 4.02
N GLY A 171 28.11 7.66 3.97
CA GLY A 171 29.33 7.64 4.75
C GLY A 171 30.35 8.64 4.18
#